data_c8faa3e2f1c82375a89b061353af1b10
#
_entry.id   c8faa3e2f1c82375a89b061353af1b10
#
_cell.length_a   1.000
_cell.length_b   1.000
_cell.length_c   1.000
_cell.angle_alpha   90.00
_cell.angle_beta   90.00
_cell.angle_gamma   90.00
#
_symmetry.space_group_name_H-M   'P 1'
#
loop_
_entity.id
_entity.type
_entity.pdbx_description
1 polymer ?
#
loop_
_entity_poly.entity_id
_entity_poly.type
_entity_poly.pdbx_seq_one_letter_code
_entity_poly.pdbx_strand_id
1 'polypeptide(L)'
;NLEGKRPEDVLPLPANAFDTLSVKDGERLIQIEDRYYNLKHCRVQTSEKGEKKGTGLMVYLSDVTDFEMLRQKYDNEKLCLAYVRFDNYEDVMKGMSETTRANISGEVNEVLSKWAEEENGFISRSNKELCLIGFNQAVLRDLMEQKFPVLDSVREIHVGNKITPTVSIGIACEGDNLEELSQNAVKALDLALGRGGDQVVVAVDGGTQFFGGTTTVTAKSTRVRARIVAHTIHEQIIAADKVFVMGHMMEDFDSIGSAIGVATVSYTHLTLPTK
;
A
#
# COMPACT_ATOMS: atom_id res chain seq x y z
N ASN A 1 32.70 -25.63 -32.73
CA ASN A 1 33.98 -25.12 -32.27
C ASN A 1 33.91 -23.59 -32.23
N LEU A 2 34.12 -22.99 -31.10
CA LEU A 2 34.05 -21.53 -30.88
C LEU A 2 35.42 -20.86 -30.93
N GLU A 3 36.48 -21.64 -31.18
CA GLU A 3 37.85 -21.19 -31.26
C GLU A 3 38.06 -20.16 -32.39
N GLY A 4 38.61 -18.99 -32.03
CA GLY A 4 38.83 -17.88 -32.96
C GLY A 4 37.62 -17.00 -33.26
N LYS A 5 36.45 -17.26 -32.68
CA LYS A 5 35.30 -16.35 -32.75
C LYS A 5 35.39 -15.28 -31.67
N ARG A 6 34.89 -14.07 -31.98
CA ARG A 6 34.81 -13.01 -30.97
C ARG A 6 33.67 -13.32 -30.01
N PRO A 7 33.80 -12.94 -28.74
CA PRO A 7 32.71 -13.08 -27.75
C PRO A 7 31.38 -12.49 -28.22
N GLU A 8 31.43 -11.36 -28.93
CA GLU A 8 30.26 -10.64 -29.49
C GLU A 8 29.52 -11.47 -30.56
N ASP A 9 30.24 -12.35 -31.29
CA ASP A 9 29.67 -13.21 -32.33
C ASP A 9 29.05 -14.49 -31.77
N VAL A 10 29.32 -14.78 -30.49
CA VAL A 10 28.92 -16.04 -29.82
C VAL A 10 27.85 -15.82 -28.78
N LEU A 11 27.95 -14.70 -28.09
CA LEU A 11 26.99 -14.31 -27.02
C LEU A 11 26.17 -13.12 -27.52
N PRO A 12 24.84 -13.20 -27.57
CA PRO A 12 23.97 -12.10 -27.98
C PRO A 12 23.89 -11.02 -26.87
N LEU A 13 25.04 -10.51 -26.50
CA LEU A 13 25.18 -9.42 -25.53
C LEU A 13 25.57 -8.17 -26.31
N PRO A 14 25.06 -6.98 -25.90
CA PRO A 14 25.51 -5.73 -26.50
C PRO A 14 27.01 -5.54 -26.27
N ALA A 15 27.72 -4.97 -27.25
CA ALA A 15 29.19 -4.83 -27.22
C ALA A 15 29.72 -4.15 -25.95
N ASN A 16 28.98 -3.16 -25.42
CA ASN A 16 29.31 -2.47 -24.17
C ASN A 16 29.20 -3.37 -22.90
N ALA A 17 28.53 -4.51 -23.01
CA ALA A 17 28.45 -5.46 -21.90
C ALA A 17 29.79 -6.14 -21.63
N PHE A 18 30.64 -6.33 -22.66
CA PHE A 18 31.96 -6.93 -22.53
C PHE A 18 32.96 -5.99 -21.88
N ASP A 19 32.85 -4.68 -22.09
CA ASP A 19 33.69 -3.66 -21.42
C ASP A 19 33.48 -3.67 -19.90
N THR A 20 32.25 -3.81 -19.46
CA THR A 20 31.90 -3.91 -18.03
C THR A 20 32.34 -5.24 -17.42
N LEU A 21 32.34 -6.35 -18.16
CA LEU A 21 32.83 -7.66 -17.70
C LEU A 21 34.35 -7.66 -17.46
N SER A 22 35.08 -6.75 -18.10
CA SER A 22 36.53 -6.67 -17.98
C SER A 22 37.05 -5.99 -16.71
N VAL A 23 36.19 -5.30 -15.95
CA VAL A 23 36.61 -4.42 -14.83
C VAL A 23 36.70 -5.14 -13.47
N LYS A 24 35.72 -5.99 -13.14
CA LYS A 24 35.68 -6.77 -11.88
C LYS A 24 35.01 -8.12 -12.12
N ASP A 25 35.44 -9.12 -11.32
CA ASP A 25 34.69 -10.39 -11.25
C ASP A 25 33.27 -10.13 -10.78
N GLY A 26 32.30 -10.83 -11.36
CA GLY A 26 30.90 -10.59 -11.06
C GLY A 26 29.96 -11.69 -11.54
N GLU A 27 28.74 -11.54 -11.10
CA GLU A 27 27.61 -12.41 -11.45
C GLU A 27 26.41 -11.55 -11.78
N ARG A 28 25.69 -11.87 -12.84
CA ARG A 28 24.45 -11.17 -13.21
C ARG A 28 23.50 -12.09 -13.98
N LEU A 29 22.21 -11.86 -13.78
CA LEU A 29 21.17 -12.46 -14.58
C LEU A 29 21.06 -11.73 -15.92
N ILE A 30 21.01 -12.50 -17.00
CA ILE A 30 20.75 -12.00 -18.36
C ILE A 30 19.64 -12.80 -19.01
N GLN A 31 18.89 -12.14 -19.88
CA GLN A 31 17.89 -12.80 -20.71
C GLN A 31 18.40 -12.84 -22.16
N ILE A 32 18.33 -14.01 -22.77
CA ILE A 32 18.66 -14.25 -24.17
C ILE A 32 17.43 -14.93 -24.79
N GLU A 33 16.74 -14.24 -25.68
CA GLU A 33 15.44 -14.67 -26.21
C GLU A 33 14.46 -15.02 -25.07
N ASP A 34 13.94 -16.23 -25.03
CA ASP A 34 12.99 -16.71 -24.02
C ASP A 34 13.66 -17.41 -22.82
N ARG A 35 15.01 -17.33 -22.70
CA ARG A 35 15.76 -18.02 -21.66
C ARG A 35 16.52 -17.09 -20.76
N TYR A 36 16.62 -17.47 -19.50
CA TYR A 36 17.38 -16.76 -18.47
C TYR A 36 18.69 -17.48 -18.16
N TYR A 37 19.78 -16.74 -18.17
CA TYR A 37 21.10 -17.25 -17.86
C TYR A 37 21.74 -16.47 -16.72
N ASN A 38 22.34 -17.22 -15.79
CA ASN A 38 23.24 -16.63 -14.82
C ASN A 38 24.63 -16.56 -15.44
N LEU A 39 25.10 -15.34 -15.72
CA LEU A 39 26.41 -15.06 -16.27
C LEU A 39 27.38 -14.77 -15.13
N LYS A 40 28.35 -15.69 -14.94
CA LYS A 40 29.51 -15.48 -14.04
C LYS A 40 30.76 -15.22 -14.86
N HIS A 41 31.54 -14.26 -14.45
CA HIS A 41 32.82 -13.98 -15.10
C HIS A 41 33.93 -13.72 -14.08
N CYS A 42 35.11 -14.21 -14.40
CA CYS A 42 36.32 -14.01 -13.60
C CYS A 42 37.54 -13.88 -14.48
N ARG A 43 38.57 -13.20 -13.98
CA ARG A 43 39.87 -13.10 -14.63
C ARG A 43 40.72 -14.30 -14.30
N VAL A 44 41.31 -14.89 -15.32
CA VAL A 44 42.27 -15.98 -15.16
C VAL A 44 43.65 -15.59 -15.74
N GLN A 45 44.65 -15.91 -15.02
CA GLN A 45 46.05 -15.76 -15.56
C GLN A 45 46.38 -17.00 -16.37
N THR A 46 46.61 -16.82 -17.66
CA THR A 46 47.09 -17.87 -18.54
C THR A 46 48.62 -17.83 -18.52
N SER A 47 49.22 -18.96 -18.19
CA SER A 47 50.64 -19.20 -18.26
C SER A 47 50.94 -20.28 -19.24
N GLU A 48 51.28 -19.96 -20.47
CA GLU A 48 51.91 -20.93 -21.38
C GLU A 48 53.42 -21.02 -21.07
N LYS A 49 53.96 -22.21 -21.14
CA LYS A 49 55.38 -22.49 -20.88
C LYS A 49 56.25 -21.69 -21.85
N GLY A 50 56.78 -20.54 -21.36
CA GLY A 50 57.83 -19.77 -22.06
C GLY A 50 57.43 -18.40 -22.58
N GLU A 51 56.17 -17.93 -22.45
CA GLU A 51 55.75 -16.63 -22.94
C GLU A 51 55.04 -15.78 -21.85
N LYS A 52 54.91 -14.46 -22.12
CA LYS A 52 54.36 -13.45 -21.21
C LYS A 52 53.03 -13.90 -20.59
N LYS A 53 52.88 -13.77 -19.30
CA LYS A 53 51.61 -13.92 -18.55
C LYS A 53 50.51 -13.15 -19.24
N GLY A 54 49.61 -13.86 -19.90
CA GLY A 54 48.41 -13.29 -20.47
C GLY A 54 47.28 -13.26 -19.41
N THR A 55 46.40 -12.29 -19.48
CA THR A 55 45.17 -12.27 -18.68
C THR A 55 44.01 -12.64 -19.60
N GLY A 56 43.33 -13.71 -19.30
CA GLY A 56 42.09 -14.12 -19.98
C GLY A 56 40.87 -13.80 -19.16
N LEU A 57 39.74 -13.68 -19.81
CA LEU A 57 38.41 -13.59 -19.16
C LEU A 57 37.74 -14.97 -19.32
N MET A 58 37.34 -15.55 -18.19
CA MET A 58 36.54 -16.76 -18.18
C MET A 58 35.10 -16.39 -17.93
N VAL A 59 34.18 -16.81 -18.77
CA VAL A 59 32.75 -16.55 -18.70
C VAL A 59 32.00 -17.85 -18.59
N TYR A 60 31.16 -17.99 -17.61
CA TYR A 60 30.26 -19.11 -17.41
C TYR A 60 28.81 -18.66 -17.60
N LEU A 61 28.07 -19.43 -18.39
CA LEU A 61 26.63 -19.26 -18.55
C LEU A 61 25.94 -20.50 -18.01
N SER A 62 25.11 -20.31 -17.01
CA SER A 62 24.25 -21.36 -16.46
C SER A 62 22.81 -21.03 -16.85
N ASP A 63 22.14 -21.98 -17.51
CA ASP A 63 20.70 -21.83 -17.79
C ASP A 63 19.94 -21.93 -16.46
N VAL A 64 19.21 -20.87 -16.12
CA VAL A 64 18.39 -20.76 -14.90
C VAL A 64 16.94 -20.43 -15.25
N THR A 65 16.55 -20.72 -16.48
CA THR A 65 15.21 -20.38 -17.00
C THR A 65 14.10 -20.93 -16.13
N ASP A 66 14.13 -22.21 -15.81
CA ASP A 66 13.10 -22.86 -15.00
C ASP A 66 13.00 -22.23 -13.61
N PHE A 67 14.15 -21.91 -13.01
CA PHE A 67 14.20 -21.26 -11.70
C PHE A 67 13.61 -19.84 -11.75
N GLU A 68 14.00 -19.03 -12.72
CA GLU A 68 13.50 -17.66 -12.86
C GLU A 68 12.02 -17.62 -13.24
N MET A 69 11.56 -18.52 -14.08
CA MET A 69 10.13 -18.66 -14.39
C MET A 69 9.32 -19.06 -13.15
N LEU A 70 9.82 -20.01 -12.36
CA LEU A 70 9.17 -20.41 -11.12
C LEU A 70 9.16 -19.26 -10.09
N ARG A 71 10.26 -18.52 -9.99
CA ARG A 71 10.36 -17.35 -9.11
C ARG A 71 9.36 -16.27 -9.51
N GLN A 72 9.28 -15.94 -10.79
CA GLN A 72 8.32 -14.97 -11.31
C GLN A 72 6.88 -15.43 -11.08
N LYS A 73 6.60 -16.71 -11.30
CA LYS A 73 5.28 -17.28 -11.02
C LYS A 73 4.94 -17.17 -9.54
N TYR A 74 5.86 -17.55 -8.66
CA TYR A 74 5.68 -17.45 -7.22
C TYR A 74 5.41 -16.00 -6.79
N ASP A 75 6.20 -15.04 -7.29
CA ASP A 75 6.03 -13.63 -6.96
C ASP A 75 4.70 -13.06 -7.51
N ASN A 76 4.24 -13.53 -8.67
CA ASN A 76 2.96 -13.11 -9.25
C ASN A 76 1.75 -13.68 -8.50
N GLU A 77 1.87 -14.91 -8.00
CA GLU A 77 0.80 -15.62 -7.30
C GLU A 77 0.75 -15.36 -5.80
N LYS A 78 1.70 -14.60 -5.23
CA LYS A 78 1.64 -14.19 -3.82
C LYS A 78 0.30 -13.56 -3.48
N LEU A 79 -0.29 -13.99 -2.37
CA LEU A 79 -1.54 -13.44 -1.87
C LEU A 79 -1.33 -12.00 -1.36
N CYS A 80 -2.15 -11.09 -1.83
CA CYS A 80 -2.34 -9.77 -1.26
C CYS A 80 -3.69 -9.70 -0.54
N LEU A 81 -3.71 -9.07 0.62
CA LEU A 81 -4.92 -8.81 1.37
C LEU A 81 -5.22 -7.31 1.38
N ALA A 82 -6.48 -6.98 1.10
CA ALA A 82 -7.01 -5.62 1.11
C ALA A 82 -8.15 -5.52 2.13
N TYR A 83 -7.98 -4.74 3.18
CA TYR A 83 -9.07 -4.32 4.03
C TYR A 83 -9.70 -3.06 3.48
N VAL A 84 -11.00 -3.11 3.23
CA VAL A 84 -11.79 -2.01 2.69
C VAL A 84 -12.79 -1.55 3.72
N ARG A 85 -12.76 -0.26 4.05
CA ARG A 85 -13.70 0.37 4.99
C ARG A 85 -14.52 1.45 4.31
N PHE A 86 -15.80 1.46 4.57
CA PHE A 86 -16.71 2.55 4.22
C PHE A 86 -16.53 3.68 5.23
N ASP A 87 -15.86 4.78 4.83
CA ASP A 87 -15.36 5.81 5.75
C ASP A 87 -16.44 6.61 6.49
N ASN A 88 -17.49 6.97 5.76
CA ASN A 88 -18.52 7.93 6.20
C ASN A 88 -19.90 7.29 6.28
N TYR A 89 -19.97 5.99 6.59
CA TYR A 89 -21.19 5.20 6.60
C TYR A 89 -22.32 5.87 7.40
N GLU A 90 -22.08 6.26 8.65
CA GLU A 90 -23.09 6.88 9.50
C GLU A 90 -23.56 8.23 8.99
N ASP A 91 -22.66 9.06 8.47
CA ASP A 91 -22.99 10.39 7.94
C ASP A 91 -23.81 10.27 6.65
N VAL A 92 -23.47 9.33 5.78
CA VAL A 92 -24.21 9.01 4.55
C VAL A 92 -25.62 8.48 4.90
N MET A 93 -25.73 7.60 5.91
CA MET A 93 -26.97 6.95 6.30
C MET A 93 -27.89 7.81 7.18
N LYS A 94 -27.41 8.96 7.66
CA LYS A 94 -28.11 9.82 8.59
C LYS A 94 -29.41 10.37 8.01
N GLY A 95 -30.51 10.17 8.72
CA GLY A 95 -31.83 10.67 8.31
C GLY A 95 -32.54 9.85 7.21
N MET A 96 -31.95 8.76 6.76
CA MET A 96 -32.54 7.90 5.72
C MET A 96 -33.40 6.81 6.30
N SER A 97 -34.41 6.37 5.52
CA SER A 97 -35.19 5.17 5.84
C SER A 97 -34.30 3.91 5.81
N GLU A 98 -34.72 2.86 6.50
CA GLU A 98 -34.00 1.60 6.54
C GLU A 98 -33.86 0.98 5.12
N THR A 99 -34.88 1.08 4.31
CA THR A 99 -34.89 0.62 2.91
C THR A 99 -33.83 1.37 2.09
N THR A 100 -33.74 2.69 2.22
CA THR A 100 -32.75 3.51 1.51
C THR A 100 -31.33 3.16 1.95
N ARG A 101 -31.11 2.96 3.26
CA ARG A 101 -29.81 2.53 3.80
C ARG A 101 -29.38 1.17 3.24
N ALA A 102 -30.33 0.22 3.16
CA ALA A 102 -30.08 -1.10 2.60
C ALA A 102 -29.70 -1.02 1.12
N ASN A 103 -30.38 -0.17 0.34
CA ASN A 103 -30.08 0.03 -1.08
C ASN A 103 -28.68 0.59 -1.29
N ILE A 104 -28.30 1.67 -0.58
CA ILE A 104 -26.97 2.28 -0.70
C ILE A 104 -25.87 1.29 -0.29
N SER A 105 -26.08 0.59 0.83
CA SER A 105 -25.15 -0.46 1.24
C SER A 105 -25.04 -1.57 0.20
N GLY A 106 -26.17 -1.91 -0.46
CA GLY A 106 -26.23 -2.85 -1.57
C GLY A 106 -25.41 -2.40 -2.76
N GLU A 107 -25.57 -1.15 -3.20
CA GLU A 107 -24.80 -0.57 -4.33
C GLU A 107 -23.28 -0.54 -4.05
N VAL A 108 -22.86 -0.08 -2.86
CA VAL A 108 -21.44 -0.12 -2.47
C VAL A 108 -20.90 -1.55 -2.46
N ASN A 109 -21.69 -2.48 -1.92
CA ASN A 109 -21.34 -3.89 -1.89
C ASN A 109 -21.26 -4.51 -3.29
N GLU A 110 -22.11 -4.10 -4.21
CA GLU A 110 -22.11 -4.56 -5.60
C GLU A 110 -20.84 -4.07 -6.32
N VAL A 111 -20.49 -2.79 -6.18
CA VAL A 111 -19.25 -2.23 -6.73
C VAL A 111 -18.03 -2.99 -6.22
N LEU A 112 -17.93 -3.22 -4.90
CA LEU A 112 -16.78 -3.92 -4.32
C LEU A 112 -16.73 -5.40 -4.71
N SER A 113 -17.91 -6.07 -4.84
CA SER A 113 -17.97 -7.47 -5.27
C SER A 113 -17.54 -7.60 -6.73
N LYS A 114 -18.06 -6.73 -7.60
CA LYS A 114 -17.71 -6.69 -9.02
C LYS A 114 -16.21 -6.43 -9.19
N TRP A 115 -15.65 -5.48 -8.45
CA TRP A 115 -14.22 -5.23 -8.46
C TRP A 115 -13.43 -6.49 -8.05
N ALA A 116 -13.80 -7.16 -6.96
CA ALA A 116 -13.12 -8.38 -6.53
C ALA A 116 -13.22 -9.50 -7.58
N GLU A 117 -14.39 -9.66 -8.25
CA GLU A 117 -14.61 -10.66 -9.31
C GLU A 117 -13.78 -10.35 -10.58
N GLU A 118 -13.75 -9.10 -11.02
CA GLU A 118 -12.95 -8.64 -12.17
C GLU A 118 -11.46 -8.92 -11.97
N GLU A 119 -10.99 -8.82 -10.74
CA GLU A 119 -9.59 -9.08 -10.36
C GLU A 119 -9.32 -10.56 -10.00
N ASN A 120 -10.24 -11.46 -10.31
CA ASN A 120 -10.16 -12.89 -9.94
C ASN A 120 -9.86 -13.12 -8.45
N GLY A 121 -10.34 -12.22 -7.61
CA GLY A 121 -10.17 -12.23 -6.17
C GLY A 121 -11.37 -12.83 -5.44
N PHE A 122 -11.28 -12.80 -4.12
CA PHE A 122 -12.41 -13.13 -3.26
C PHE A 122 -12.76 -11.95 -2.36
N ILE A 123 -14.02 -11.88 -1.92
CA ILE A 123 -14.48 -10.89 -0.93
C ILE A 123 -15.13 -11.60 0.26
N SER A 124 -14.78 -11.16 1.46
CA SER A 124 -15.38 -11.60 2.72
C SER A 124 -15.79 -10.38 3.53
N ARG A 125 -17.05 -10.35 3.97
CA ARG A 125 -17.59 -9.22 4.74
C ARG A 125 -17.52 -9.51 6.23
N SER A 126 -16.85 -8.64 6.98
CA SER A 126 -16.78 -8.74 8.44
C SER A 126 -17.99 -8.06 9.09
N ASN A 127 -18.42 -6.92 8.57
CA ASN A 127 -19.59 -6.17 9.03
C ASN A 127 -20.11 -5.22 7.92
N LYS A 128 -20.98 -4.26 8.28
CA LYS A 128 -21.60 -3.31 7.34
C LYS A 128 -20.61 -2.31 6.73
N GLU A 129 -19.49 -2.07 7.40
CA GLU A 129 -18.52 -1.05 7.03
C GLU A 129 -17.18 -1.63 6.57
N LEU A 130 -16.87 -2.88 6.92
CA LEU A 130 -15.58 -3.48 6.71
C LEU A 130 -15.69 -4.78 5.93
N CYS A 131 -14.94 -4.88 4.84
CA CYS A 131 -14.74 -6.14 4.12
C CYS A 131 -13.25 -6.42 3.88
N LEU A 132 -12.94 -7.69 3.68
CA LEU A 132 -11.64 -8.20 3.29
C LEU A 132 -11.73 -8.68 1.85
N ILE A 133 -10.79 -8.27 1.02
CA ILE A 133 -10.63 -8.73 -0.35
C ILE A 133 -9.25 -9.34 -0.49
N GLY A 134 -9.15 -10.47 -1.18
CA GLY A 134 -7.88 -11.11 -1.47
C GLY A 134 -7.72 -11.30 -2.97
N PHE A 135 -6.53 -10.98 -3.46
CA PHE A 135 -6.11 -11.15 -4.85
C PHE A 135 -4.59 -11.41 -4.92
N ASN A 136 -4.06 -11.65 -6.09
CA ASN A 136 -2.64 -11.94 -6.23
C ASN A 136 -1.80 -10.66 -6.49
N GLN A 137 -0.48 -10.77 -6.34
CA GLN A 137 0.44 -9.64 -6.48
C GLN A 137 0.53 -9.10 -7.92
N ALA A 138 0.26 -9.93 -8.94
CA ALA A 138 0.22 -9.44 -10.32
C ALA A 138 -0.91 -8.41 -10.48
N VAL A 139 -2.11 -8.74 -9.97
CA VAL A 139 -3.27 -7.83 -9.93
C VAL A 139 -2.95 -6.55 -9.18
N LEU A 140 -2.27 -6.64 -8.02
CA LEU A 140 -1.91 -5.43 -7.29
C LEU A 140 -1.06 -4.47 -8.12
N ARG A 141 -0.11 -4.97 -8.90
CA ARG A 141 0.72 -4.13 -9.79
C ARG A 141 -0.13 -3.39 -10.81
N ASP A 142 -1.06 -4.09 -11.45
CA ASP A 142 -1.97 -3.50 -12.43
C ASP A 142 -2.89 -2.45 -11.78
N LEU A 143 -3.41 -2.73 -10.60
CA LEU A 143 -4.23 -1.78 -9.82
C LEU A 143 -3.45 -0.52 -9.40
N MET A 144 -2.18 -0.67 -9.04
CA MET A 144 -1.31 0.47 -8.71
C MET A 144 -1.06 1.36 -9.94
N GLU A 145 -0.85 0.78 -11.12
CA GLU A 145 -0.70 1.52 -12.38
C GLU A 145 -1.98 2.26 -12.74
N GLN A 146 -3.14 1.64 -12.57
CA GLN A 146 -4.46 2.22 -12.80
C GLN A 146 -4.91 3.20 -11.69
N LYS A 147 -4.17 3.29 -10.57
CA LYS A 147 -4.47 4.15 -9.42
C LYS A 147 -5.80 3.85 -8.74
N PHE A 148 -6.21 2.59 -8.73
CA PHE A 148 -7.40 2.08 -8.05
C PHE A 148 -8.71 2.76 -8.46
N PRO A 149 -9.22 2.48 -9.66
CA PRO A 149 -10.47 3.09 -10.18
C PRO A 149 -11.69 2.84 -9.29
N VAL A 150 -11.66 1.80 -8.46
CA VAL A 150 -12.74 1.46 -7.52
C VAL A 150 -13.11 2.61 -6.58
N LEU A 151 -12.16 3.49 -6.24
CA LEU A 151 -12.44 4.68 -5.42
C LEU A 151 -13.43 5.61 -6.14
N ASP A 152 -13.23 5.85 -7.42
CA ASP A 152 -14.11 6.70 -8.23
C ASP A 152 -15.46 6.02 -8.44
N SER A 153 -15.49 4.71 -8.70
CA SER A 153 -16.73 3.95 -8.84
C SER A 153 -17.62 4.03 -7.58
N VAL A 154 -17.02 4.02 -6.39
CA VAL A 154 -17.77 4.21 -5.14
C VAL A 154 -18.27 5.65 -4.99
N ARG A 155 -17.46 6.64 -5.36
CA ARG A 155 -17.85 8.07 -5.31
C ARG A 155 -19.01 8.40 -6.24
N GLU A 156 -19.17 7.67 -7.34
CA GLU A 156 -20.25 7.86 -8.32
C GLU A 156 -21.60 7.38 -7.84
N ILE A 157 -21.68 6.63 -6.75
CA ILE A 157 -22.94 6.14 -6.17
C ILE A 157 -23.80 7.32 -5.68
N HIS A 158 -25.00 7.44 -6.22
CA HIS A 158 -25.91 8.54 -5.90
C HIS A 158 -26.76 8.21 -4.68
N VAL A 159 -26.53 8.93 -3.60
CA VAL A 159 -27.10 8.67 -2.28
C VAL A 159 -28.34 9.50 -1.98
N GLY A 160 -28.74 10.42 -2.87
CA GLY A 160 -29.89 11.31 -2.66
C GLY A 160 -29.67 12.42 -1.62
N ASN A 161 -28.55 12.45 -0.94
CA ASN A 161 -28.05 13.56 -0.12
C ASN A 161 -26.75 14.15 -0.73
N LYS A 162 -26.24 15.22 -0.10
CA LYS A 162 -25.02 15.90 -0.59
C LYS A 162 -23.71 15.23 -0.15
N ILE A 163 -23.78 14.09 0.51
CA ILE A 163 -22.62 13.39 1.06
C ILE A 163 -22.27 12.25 0.12
N THR A 164 -21.11 12.32 -0.48
CA THR A 164 -20.59 11.28 -1.37
C THR A 164 -20.05 10.10 -0.54
N PRO A 165 -20.44 8.86 -0.83
CA PRO A 165 -19.84 7.69 -0.20
C PRO A 165 -18.36 7.57 -0.58
N THR A 166 -17.53 7.21 0.38
CA THR A 166 -16.10 6.99 0.18
C THR A 166 -15.63 5.73 0.88
N VAL A 167 -14.57 5.14 0.36
CA VAL A 167 -13.93 3.98 0.97
C VAL A 167 -12.44 4.23 1.14
N SER A 168 -11.90 3.70 2.24
CA SER A 168 -10.46 3.60 2.46
C SER A 168 -10.03 2.15 2.33
N ILE A 169 -8.86 1.93 1.72
CA ILE A 169 -8.34 0.60 1.45
C ILE A 169 -6.91 0.52 1.98
N GLY A 170 -6.64 -0.49 2.79
CA GLY A 170 -5.29 -0.85 3.22
C GLY A 170 -4.89 -2.19 2.64
N ILE A 171 -3.77 -2.24 1.90
CA ILE A 171 -3.31 -3.43 1.18
C ILE A 171 -1.92 -3.82 1.65
N ALA A 172 -1.69 -5.12 1.82
CA ALA A 172 -0.38 -5.70 2.02
C ALA A 172 -0.21 -6.99 1.22
N CYS A 173 1.02 -7.24 0.75
CA CYS A 173 1.43 -8.48 0.08
C CYS A 173 2.61 -9.17 0.79
N GLU A 174 3.04 -8.65 1.93
CA GLU A 174 4.21 -9.13 2.66
C GLU A 174 3.87 -9.43 4.11
N GLY A 175 4.39 -10.56 4.58
CA GLY A 175 4.26 -11.09 5.91
C GLY A 175 4.76 -12.53 5.92
N ASP A 176 5.41 -12.94 7.00
CA ASP A 176 5.93 -14.30 7.18
C ASP A 176 4.80 -15.34 7.28
N ASN A 177 3.59 -14.90 7.59
CA ASN A 177 2.39 -15.72 7.71
C ASN A 177 1.13 -14.87 7.45
N LEU A 178 -0.04 -15.53 7.36
CA LEU A 178 -1.32 -14.87 7.07
C LEU A 178 -1.75 -13.87 8.16
N GLU A 179 -1.38 -14.10 9.41
CA GLU A 179 -1.69 -13.20 10.51
C GLU A 179 -0.93 -11.88 10.35
N GLU A 180 0.36 -11.95 10.11
CA GLU A 180 1.20 -10.78 9.87
C GLU A 180 0.79 -10.03 8.61
N LEU A 181 0.51 -10.75 7.51
CA LEU A 181 -0.02 -10.18 6.28
C LEU A 181 -1.31 -9.39 6.54
N SER A 182 -2.24 -9.98 7.31
CA SER A 182 -3.48 -9.33 7.72
C SER A 182 -3.22 -8.10 8.58
N GLN A 183 -2.33 -8.18 9.57
CA GLN A 183 -1.96 -7.05 10.43
C GLN A 183 -1.33 -5.91 9.63
N ASN A 184 -0.48 -6.21 8.65
CA ASN A 184 0.14 -5.20 7.80
C ASN A 184 -0.91 -4.49 6.91
N ALA A 185 -1.89 -5.21 6.38
CA ALA A 185 -3.01 -4.63 5.64
C ALA A 185 -3.90 -3.75 6.54
N VAL A 186 -4.16 -4.15 7.79
CA VAL A 186 -4.89 -3.32 8.77
C VAL A 186 -4.11 -2.04 9.10
N LYS A 187 -2.80 -2.12 9.35
CA LYS A 187 -1.96 -0.92 9.58
C LYS A 187 -2.00 0.03 8.38
N ALA A 188 -1.99 -0.51 7.16
CA ALA A 188 -2.13 0.30 5.94
C ALA A 188 -3.50 0.98 5.88
N LEU A 189 -4.60 0.29 6.27
CA LEU A 189 -5.92 0.89 6.37
C LEU A 189 -5.97 2.01 7.43
N ASP A 190 -5.37 1.80 8.60
CA ASP A 190 -5.31 2.82 9.66
C ASP A 190 -4.56 4.07 9.19
N LEU A 191 -3.50 3.90 8.40
CA LEU A 191 -2.81 5.03 7.76
C LEU A 191 -3.71 5.77 6.77
N ALA A 192 -4.51 5.05 5.96
CA ALA A 192 -5.47 5.66 5.05
C ALA A 192 -6.50 6.51 5.82
N LEU A 193 -7.07 5.95 6.87
CA LEU A 193 -8.06 6.62 7.73
C LEU A 193 -7.46 7.82 8.47
N GLY A 194 -6.25 7.66 9.02
CA GLY A 194 -5.53 8.74 9.72
C GLY A 194 -5.21 9.95 8.84
N ARG A 195 -5.11 9.75 7.51
CA ARG A 195 -4.89 10.83 6.53
C ARG A 195 -6.18 11.46 6.01
N GLY A 196 -7.33 11.03 6.49
CA GLY A 196 -8.63 11.61 6.15
C GLY A 196 -9.53 10.71 5.30
N GLY A 197 -9.13 9.49 5.03
CA GLY A 197 -9.88 8.51 4.25
C GLY A 197 -9.87 8.76 2.75
N ASP A 198 -10.76 8.07 2.02
CA ASP A 198 -10.95 8.18 0.57
C ASP A 198 -9.66 7.93 -0.23
N GLN A 199 -8.90 6.91 0.15
CA GLN A 199 -7.61 6.58 -0.43
C GLN A 199 -7.24 5.12 -0.24
N VAL A 200 -6.28 4.69 -1.05
CA VAL A 200 -5.63 3.39 -0.91
C VAL A 200 -4.22 3.58 -0.37
N VAL A 201 -3.86 2.77 0.59
CA VAL A 201 -2.51 2.67 1.13
C VAL A 201 -2.00 1.25 0.89
N VAL A 202 -0.89 1.13 0.20
CA VAL A 202 -0.24 -0.15 -0.09
C VAL A 202 1.07 -0.24 0.69
N ALA A 203 1.17 -1.24 1.56
CA ALA A 203 2.42 -1.61 2.21
C ALA A 203 3.26 -2.44 1.22
N VAL A 204 4.40 -1.89 0.82
CA VAL A 204 5.37 -2.52 -0.08
C VAL A 204 6.72 -2.67 0.61
N ASP A 205 7.58 -3.54 0.06
CA ASP A 205 8.93 -3.72 0.57
C ASP A 205 9.68 -2.38 0.62
N GLY A 206 10.14 -2.01 1.81
CA GLY A 206 10.86 -0.75 2.03
C GLY A 206 10.01 0.50 2.20
N GLY A 207 8.65 0.42 2.26
CA GLY A 207 7.84 1.61 2.50
C GLY A 207 6.35 1.47 2.31
N THR A 208 5.72 2.59 2.07
CA THR A 208 4.26 2.69 1.91
C THR A 208 3.94 3.62 0.74
N GLN A 209 3.06 3.19 -0.14
CA GLN A 209 2.57 3.98 -1.26
C GLN A 209 1.13 4.41 -1.05
N PHE A 210 0.78 5.61 -1.52
CA PHE A 210 -0.52 6.24 -1.33
C PHE A 210 -1.15 6.56 -2.67
N PHE A 211 -2.44 6.21 -2.82
CA PHE A 211 -3.22 6.45 -4.03
C PHE A 211 -4.57 7.08 -3.67
N GLY A 212 -5.06 8.01 -4.47
CA GLY A 212 -6.31 8.74 -4.17
C GLY A 212 -6.07 9.92 -3.21
N GLY A 213 -7.07 10.24 -2.39
CA GLY A 213 -6.97 11.35 -1.42
C GLY A 213 -7.16 12.74 -2.04
N THR A 214 -7.82 12.84 -3.18
CA THR A 214 -8.12 14.11 -3.88
C THR A 214 -9.36 14.84 -3.36
N THR A 215 -10.15 14.21 -2.52
CA THR A 215 -11.39 14.80 -2.00
C THR A 215 -11.12 15.81 -0.89
N THR A 216 -10.93 17.05 -1.29
CA THR A 216 -10.98 18.23 -0.39
C THR A 216 -12.29 18.38 0.39
N VAL A 217 -13.32 17.60 0.04
CA VAL A 217 -14.67 17.67 0.63
C VAL A 217 -14.71 17.07 2.05
N THR A 218 -14.04 15.93 2.27
CA THR A 218 -13.99 15.27 3.58
C THR A 218 -13.19 16.10 4.60
N ALA A 219 -12.08 16.70 4.16
CA ALA A 219 -11.29 17.58 5.03
C ALA A 219 -12.05 18.84 5.47
N LYS A 220 -12.95 19.38 4.62
CA LYS A 220 -13.81 20.51 5.00
C LYS A 220 -14.91 20.11 5.98
N SER A 221 -15.56 18.97 5.76
CA SER A 221 -16.60 18.45 6.65
C SER A 221 -16.02 18.09 8.03
N THR A 222 -14.89 17.40 8.05
CA THR A 222 -14.19 17.05 9.30
C THR A 222 -13.72 18.28 10.06
N ARG A 223 -13.20 19.30 9.38
CA ARG A 223 -12.79 20.56 10.03
C ARG A 223 -13.97 21.37 10.57
N VAL A 224 -15.10 21.40 9.87
CA VAL A 224 -16.31 22.08 10.36
C VAL A 224 -16.89 21.31 11.55
N ARG A 225 -16.97 19.97 11.46
CA ARG A 225 -17.43 19.13 12.57
C ARG A 225 -16.49 19.21 13.77
N ALA A 226 -15.18 19.16 13.56
CA ALA A 226 -14.19 19.35 14.63
C ALA A 226 -14.32 20.71 15.31
N ARG A 227 -14.57 21.80 14.55
CA ARG A 227 -14.82 23.12 15.12
C ARG A 227 -16.11 23.20 15.93
N ILE A 228 -17.20 22.60 15.43
CA ILE A 228 -18.48 22.56 16.16
C ILE A 228 -18.32 21.78 17.45
N VAL A 229 -17.70 20.58 17.39
CA VAL A 229 -17.43 19.76 18.58
C VAL A 229 -16.52 20.49 19.56
N ALA A 230 -15.43 21.10 19.07
CA ALA A 230 -14.51 21.88 19.89
C ALA A 230 -15.22 23.08 20.56
N HIS A 231 -16.11 23.77 19.84
CA HIS A 231 -16.91 24.88 20.40
C HIS A 231 -17.88 24.38 21.46
N THR A 232 -18.59 23.29 21.22
CA THR A 232 -19.50 22.69 22.21
C THR A 232 -18.75 22.24 23.46
N ILE A 233 -17.59 21.59 23.32
CA ILE A 233 -16.73 21.20 24.45
C ILE A 233 -16.27 22.45 25.23
N HIS A 234 -15.84 23.47 24.50
CA HIS A 234 -15.41 24.74 25.11
C HIS A 234 -16.52 25.40 25.95
N GLU A 235 -17.76 25.47 25.44
CA GLU A 235 -18.90 25.99 26.20
C GLU A 235 -19.20 25.16 27.46
N GLN A 236 -19.10 23.82 27.35
CA GLN A 236 -19.28 22.93 28.48
C GLN A 236 -18.17 23.12 29.55
N ILE A 237 -16.91 23.31 29.12
CA ILE A 237 -15.78 23.58 30.02
C ILE A 237 -16.00 24.88 30.79
N ILE A 238 -16.44 25.95 30.10
CA ILE A 238 -16.70 27.26 30.74
C ILE A 238 -17.86 27.17 31.74
N ALA A 239 -18.87 26.37 31.44
CA ALA A 239 -20.05 26.21 32.30
C ALA A 239 -19.82 25.27 33.50
N ALA A 240 -18.71 24.52 33.52
CA ALA A 240 -18.45 23.51 34.54
C ALA A 240 -17.62 24.05 35.70
N ASP A 241 -18.00 23.70 36.93
CA ASP A 241 -17.22 24.00 38.15
C ASP A 241 -15.92 23.18 38.20
N LYS A 242 -15.89 21.99 37.60
CA LYS A 242 -14.75 21.09 37.58
C LYS A 242 -14.73 20.32 36.29
N VAL A 243 -13.53 20.15 35.68
CA VAL A 243 -13.29 19.38 34.47
C VAL A 243 -12.31 18.25 34.79
N PHE A 244 -12.72 17.02 34.51
CA PHE A 244 -11.86 15.84 34.59
C PHE A 244 -11.46 15.41 33.20
N VAL A 245 -10.15 15.31 32.93
CA VAL A 245 -9.59 14.86 31.65
C VAL A 245 -8.91 13.52 31.88
N MET A 246 -9.34 12.50 31.15
CA MET A 246 -8.80 11.15 31.26
C MET A 246 -8.57 10.59 29.84
N GLY A 247 -7.50 9.84 29.70
CA GLY A 247 -7.25 9.02 28.49
C GLY A 247 -8.05 7.71 28.52
N HIS A 248 -7.98 6.94 27.43
CA HIS A 248 -8.57 5.60 27.39
C HIS A 248 -7.70 4.58 28.17
N MET A 249 -8.27 3.40 28.45
CA MET A 249 -7.69 2.40 29.34
C MET A 249 -6.35 1.81 28.86
N MET A 250 -6.10 1.81 27.55
CA MET A 250 -4.83 1.41 26.93
C MET A 250 -4.12 2.67 26.39
N GLU A 251 -3.48 3.39 27.28
CA GLU A 251 -2.89 4.69 27.00
C GLU A 251 -1.77 4.60 25.94
N ASP A 252 -1.91 5.42 24.90
CA ASP A 252 -0.90 5.68 23.89
C ASP A 252 -0.46 7.16 23.92
N PHE A 253 0.56 7.50 23.14
CA PHE A 253 1.07 8.88 23.09
C PHE A 253 0.04 9.89 22.58
N ASP A 254 -0.89 9.47 21.71
CA ASP A 254 -1.98 10.32 21.22
C ASP A 254 -2.99 10.62 22.32
N SER A 255 -3.35 9.62 23.11
CA SER A 255 -4.22 9.78 24.29
C SER A 255 -3.63 10.72 25.32
N ILE A 256 -2.34 10.54 25.64
CA ILE A 256 -1.63 11.41 26.60
C ILE A 256 -1.51 12.83 26.05
N GLY A 257 -1.10 13.00 24.79
CA GLY A 257 -0.95 14.30 24.15
C GLY A 257 -2.26 15.07 24.05
N SER A 258 -3.35 14.39 23.69
CA SER A 258 -4.70 14.97 23.64
C SER A 258 -5.20 15.37 25.02
N ALA A 259 -4.99 14.54 26.04
CA ALA A 259 -5.38 14.83 27.42
C ALA A 259 -4.64 16.06 27.97
N ILE A 260 -3.33 16.16 27.74
CA ILE A 260 -2.52 17.33 28.13
C ILE A 260 -3.01 18.58 27.41
N GLY A 261 -3.27 18.50 26.09
CA GLY A 261 -3.80 19.63 25.33
C GLY A 261 -5.11 20.14 25.84
N VAL A 262 -6.09 19.27 26.09
CA VAL A 262 -7.41 19.64 26.64
C VAL A 262 -7.27 20.19 28.05
N ALA A 263 -6.46 19.57 28.91
CA ALA A 263 -6.23 20.06 30.28
C ALA A 263 -5.63 21.46 30.29
N THR A 264 -4.64 21.72 29.41
CA THR A 264 -4.01 23.06 29.33
C THR A 264 -5.00 24.13 28.89
N VAL A 265 -5.82 23.85 27.87
CA VAL A 265 -6.85 24.78 27.38
C VAL A 265 -7.91 25.02 28.50
N SER A 266 -8.37 23.95 29.14
CA SER A 266 -9.36 24.07 30.24
C SER A 266 -8.82 24.90 31.39
N TYR A 267 -7.55 24.70 31.78
CA TYR A 267 -6.91 25.48 32.85
C TYR A 267 -6.83 26.97 32.50
N THR A 268 -6.44 27.33 31.28
CA THR A 268 -6.34 28.75 30.87
C THR A 268 -7.67 29.44 30.83
N HIS A 269 -8.77 28.76 30.50
CA HIS A 269 -10.11 29.33 30.46
C HIS A 269 -10.79 29.41 31.82
N LEU A 270 -10.48 28.48 32.73
CA LEU A 270 -11.08 28.47 34.08
C LEU A 270 -10.33 29.35 35.10
N THR A 271 -9.04 29.61 34.92
CA THR A 271 -8.18 30.25 35.91
C THR A 271 -7.69 31.65 35.55
N LEU A 272 -7.72 32.05 34.29
CA LEU A 272 -7.33 33.39 33.87
C LEU A 272 -8.56 34.33 33.93
N PRO A 273 -8.49 35.44 34.65
CA PRO A 273 -9.58 36.42 34.65
C PRO A 273 -9.70 37.01 33.25
N THR A 274 -10.85 36.82 32.63
CA THR A 274 -11.22 37.51 31.39
C THR A 274 -11.36 39.00 31.73
N LYS A 275 -10.42 39.82 31.19
CA LYS A 275 -10.58 41.26 31.17
C LYS A 275 -11.56 41.67 30.09
#